data_f8cbd29977a1cfbe31ecf8f7b9afdb05
#
_entry.id   f8cbd29977a1cfbe31ecf8f7b9afdb05
#
_cell.length_a   1.000
_cell.length_b   1.000
_cell.length_c   1.000
_cell.angle_alpha   90.00
_cell.angle_beta   90.00
_cell.angle_gamma   90.00
#
_symmetry.space_group_name_H-M   'P 1'
#
loop_
_entity.id
_entity.type
_entity.pdbx_description
1 polymer ?
#
loop_
_entity_poly.entity_id
_entity_poly.type
_entity_poly.pdbx_seq_one_letter_code
_entity_poly.pdbx_strand_id
1 'polypeptide(L)'
;VKEGDILLEIMSDKTNMEIEAEDSGVLLKIVKGDGQVVPVTEVIGYIGAAGETIETNAAPAASADDLKAAGLEVPDTLGESAAPAAQKTPLADDEYDMIVVGGGPAGYYAAIRGAQLGGKVAIVEKSEFGGTCLNKGCIPTKTYLKNAEILDGIKIAAGRGINFASTNYTIDMDKTVAFKDTVVKTLTSGVQGLLKANKVTIFNGLGQVNPDKTVTVGSETIKGHNIILATGSKVSRINIPGIDSPLVLTSDDILDLREIPKSLAVMGGGVVGIELGLVYASYGTEVTVIEMADRIIPAMDKEVSLELQKILSKKGMNIKTSVGGAEIVEANNQLTLKLNDGSEVVAEKALLSIGRVPQLSGLENLNLELERGRIKVDDYQETSISGIYAPGDVNGRKMLAHAAYRMGEVAAENAIWGNVRKANLKYTPAAVYTHPEVAMCGITEEQARQEYGNVLVGKSSFSGNGRAIASNEAQGFVKVVADAKYHEILGVHIIGPAAAEMINEASTIMENELTVDELLRSIHGHPTFSEVMYEAFADVLGEAIHNPPKRR
;
A
#
# COMPACT_ATOMS: atom_id res chain seq x y z
N VAL A 1 41.44 25.66 20.87
CA VAL A 1 40.07 25.87 20.46
C VAL A 1 39.30 26.44 21.63
N LYS A 2 38.46 27.42 21.40
CA LYS A 2 37.54 27.97 22.41
C LYS A 2 36.12 27.61 22.05
N GLU A 3 35.27 27.53 23.02
CA GLU A 3 33.84 27.39 22.81
C GLU A 3 33.33 28.44 21.81
N GLY A 4 32.63 28.00 20.76
CA GLY A 4 32.17 28.82 19.64
C GLY A 4 33.16 28.98 18.47
N ASP A 5 34.40 28.47 18.56
CA ASP A 5 35.31 28.47 17.42
C ASP A 5 34.83 27.46 16.36
N ILE A 6 34.82 27.86 15.07
CA ILE A 6 34.45 26.96 13.97
C ILE A 6 35.50 25.84 13.83
N LEU A 7 35.11 24.60 13.96
CA LEU A 7 35.96 23.42 13.87
C LEU A 7 36.03 22.85 12.47
N LEU A 8 34.94 22.84 11.76
CA LEU A 8 34.84 22.31 10.40
C LEU A 8 33.55 22.80 9.71
N GLU A 9 33.51 22.66 8.40
CA GLU A 9 32.37 22.89 7.56
C GLU A 9 31.87 21.54 6.99
N ILE A 10 30.58 21.22 7.16
CA ILE A 10 29.97 20.04 6.58
C ILE A 10 29.16 20.46 5.35
N MET A 11 29.47 19.86 4.21
CA MET A 11 28.67 19.99 3.00
C MET A 11 27.70 18.81 2.88
N SER A 12 26.39 19.10 2.85
CA SER A 12 25.39 18.14 2.47
C SER A 12 24.82 18.49 1.08
N ASP A 13 24.00 17.61 0.52
CA ASP A 13 23.29 17.84 -0.75
C ASP A 13 22.32 19.03 -0.73
N LYS A 14 22.01 19.56 0.46
CA LYS A 14 21.00 20.63 0.65
C LYS A 14 21.54 21.91 1.28
N THR A 15 22.61 21.85 2.05
CA THR A 15 23.16 23.02 2.78
C THR A 15 24.57 22.78 3.26
N ASN A 16 25.33 23.88 3.42
CA ASN A 16 26.59 23.90 4.14
C ASN A 16 26.30 24.32 5.59
N MET A 17 26.90 23.62 6.55
CA MET A 17 26.77 23.92 7.98
C MET A 17 28.18 24.02 8.59
N GLU A 18 28.41 25.07 9.35
CA GLU A 18 29.60 25.22 10.21
C GLU A 18 29.33 24.53 11.55
N ILE A 19 30.30 23.75 12.01
CA ILE A 19 30.23 23.09 13.33
C ILE A 19 31.19 23.81 14.25
N GLU A 20 30.63 24.36 15.30
CA GLU A 20 31.36 25.10 16.34
C GLU A 20 31.81 24.15 17.46
N ALA A 21 32.88 24.56 18.18
CA ALA A 21 33.32 23.85 19.38
C ALA A 21 32.31 24.04 20.52
N GLU A 22 31.80 22.95 21.07
CA GLU A 22 30.92 22.99 22.24
C GLU A 22 31.68 23.29 23.55
N ASP A 23 32.97 22.95 23.60
CA ASP A 23 33.87 23.16 24.75
C ASP A 23 35.22 23.78 24.35
N SER A 24 35.83 24.48 25.28
CA SER A 24 37.20 25.00 25.11
C SER A 24 38.23 23.93 25.47
N GLY A 25 39.27 23.75 24.60
CA GLY A 25 40.31 22.76 24.82
C GLY A 25 41.38 22.76 23.72
N VAL A 26 42.17 21.72 23.69
CA VAL A 26 43.13 21.45 22.61
C VAL A 26 42.57 20.41 21.68
N LEU A 27 42.58 20.64 20.36
CA LEU A 27 42.25 19.63 19.38
C LEU A 27 43.32 18.53 19.40
N LEU A 28 43.01 17.42 20.08
CA LEU A 28 43.97 16.36 20.35
C LEU A 28 44.17 15.43 19.16
N LYS A 29 43.11 15.18 18.40
CA LYS A 29 43.16 14.29 17.23
C LYS A 29 42.02 14.60 16.25
N ILE A 30 42.37 14.64 14.98
CA ILE A 30 41.41 14.62 13.87
C ILE A 30 41.30 13.17 13.39
N VAL A 31 40.10 12.59 13.44
CA VAL A 31 39.80 11.21 13.03
C VAL A 31 39.43 11.13 11.55
N LYS A 32 38.75 12.15 11.07
CA LYS A 32 38.31 12.25 9.67
C LYS A 32 38.89 13.56 9.09
N GLY A 33 39.60 13.44 7.96
CA GLY A 33 40.23 14.58 7.29
C GLY A 33 39.31 15.25 6.27
N ASP A 34 39.82 16.34 5.70
CA ASP A 34 39.16 17.14 4.69
C ASP A 34 38.69 16.30 3.47
N GLY A 35 37.48 16.56 2.99
CA GLY A 35 36.88 15.89 1.84
C GLY A 35 36.40 14.46 2.08
N GLN A 36 36.40 13.94 3.31
CA GLN A 36 35.91 12.61 3.62
C GLN A 36 34.39 12.63 3.89
N VAL A 37 33.66 11.68 3.32
CA VAL A 37 32.24 11.45 3.62
C VAL A 37 32.13 10.73 4.96
N VAL A 38 31.36 11.31 5.90
CA VAL A 38 31.23 10.81 7.26
C VAL A 38 29.76 10.56 7.56
N PRO A 39 29.36 9.34 8.00
CA PRO A 39 28.03 9.09 8.50
C PRO A 39 27.69 9.97 9.70
N VAL A 40 26.43 10.35 9.84
CA VAL A 40 25.92 11.07 11.01
C VAL A 40 26.17 10.22 12.26
N THR A 41 26.65 10.88 13.36
CA THR A 41 27.04 10.26 14.65
C THR A 41 28.44 9.61 14.71
N GLU A 42 29.24 9.58 13.65
CA GLU A 42 30.66 9.17 13.76
C GLU A 42 31.51 10.26 14.42
N VAL A 43 32.46 9.81 15.21
CA VAL A 43 33.44 10.71 15.85
C VAL A 43 34.43 11.24 14.80
N ILE A 44 34.47 12.56 14.63
CA ILE A 44 35.32 13.25 13.64
C ILE A 44 36.61 13.80 14.22
N GLY A 45 36.64 14.03 15.53
CA GLY A 45 37.82 14.51 16.25
C GLY A 45 37.64 14.48 17.76
N TYR A 46 38.67 14.78 18.48
CA TYR A 46 38.69 14.85 19.94
C TYR A 46 39.24 16.17 20.43
N ILE A 47 38.55 16.82 21.37
CA ILE A 47 39.00 18.01 22.09
C ILE A 47 39.21 17.60 23.56
N GLY A 48 40.31 18.04 24.20
CA GLY A 48 40.57 17.72 25.59
C GLY A 48 41.66 18.62 26.18
N ALA A 49 42.20 18.27 27.36
CA ALA A 49 43.26 19.03 28.03
C ALA A 49 44.63 18.89 27.33
N ALA A 50 45.49 19.91 27.41
CA ALA A 50 46.83 19.86 26.82
C ALA A 50 47.66 18.69 27.40
N GLY A 51 48.07 17.74 26.57
CA GLY A 51 48.84 16.56 26.95
C GLY A 51 48.04 15.36 27.39
N GLU A 52 46.71 15.42 27.28
CA GLU A 52 45.82 14.29 27.51
C GLU A 52 46.03 13.22 26.45
N THR A 53 46.19 11.98 26.91
CA THR A 53 46.32 10.83 26.00
C THR A 53 44.94 10.25 25.71
N ILE A 54 44.57 10.21 24.46
CA ILE A 54 43.32 9.57 24.02
C ILE A 54 43.54 8.06 24.06
N GLU A 55 42.97 7.35 25.02
CA GLU A 55 42.80 5.91 24.91
C GLU A 55 41.73 5.65 23.86
N THR A 56 42.13 5.20 22.69
CA THR A 56 41.19 4.80 21.59
C THR A 56 40.57 3.45 21.88
N ASN A 57 40.09 3.24 23.10
CA ASN A 57 39.15 2.20 23.38
C ASN A 57 37.74 2.80 23.13
N ALA A 58 37.21 2.59 21.93
CA ALA A 58 35.78 2.64 21.76
C ALA A 58 35.20 1.71 22.85
N ALA A 59 34.54 2.29 23.84
CA ALA A 59 33.73 1.49 24.74
C ALA A 59 32.77 0.67 23.84
N PRO A 60 32.74 -0.68 23.98
CA PRO A 60 31.77 -1.44 23.22
C PRO A 60 30.40 -0.89 23.60
N ALA A 61 29.60 -0.51 22.62
CA ALA A 61 28.19 -0.25 22.84
C ALA A 61 27.64 -1.45 23.61
N ALA A 62 26.88 -1.20 24.68
CA ALA A 62 26.34 -2.27 25.52
C ALA A 62 25.66 -3.28 24.59
N SER A 63 26.03 -4.55 24.72
CA SER A 63 25.44 -5.60 23.89
C SER A 63 23.98 -5.81 24.28
N ALA A 64 23.18 -6.33 23.36
CA ALA A 64 21.79 -6.69 23.66
C ALA A 64 21.68 -7.62 24.86
N ASP A 65 22.71 -8.42 25.12
CA ASP A 65 22.81 -9.30 26.29
C ASP A 65 23.06 -8.53 27.58
N ASP A 66 23.83 -7.44 27.56
CA ASP A 66 24.04 -6.56 28.71
C ASP A 66 22.77 -5.81 29.12
N LEU A 67 21.96 -5.41 28.15
CA LEU A 67 20.66 -4.76 28.38
C LEU A 67 19.62 -5.76 28.93
N LYS A 68 19.59 -7.00 28.41
CA LYS A 68 18.74 -8.06 28.94
C LYS A 68 19.11 -8.44 30.36
N ALA A 69 20.42 -8.47 30.70
CA ALA A 69 20.92 -8.72 32.05
C ALA A 69 20.51 -7.59 33.02
N ALA A 70 20.29 -6.36 32.52
CA ALA A 70 19.79 -5.23 33.29
C ALA A 70 18.25 -5.19 33.43
N GLY A 71 17.52 -6.15 32.84
CA GLY A 71 16.06 -6.24 32.91
C GLY A 71 15.33 -5.22 32.03
N LEU A 72 16.01 -4.65 31.03
CA LEU A 72 15.43 -3.73 30.06
C LEU A 72 14.99 -4.52 28.82
N GLU A 73 13.73 -4.40 28.43
CA GLU A 73 13.26 -4.89 27.13
C GLU A 73 13.90 -4.03 26.02
N VAL A 74 14.65 -4.68 25.14
CA VAL A 74 15.23 -4.05 23.97
C VAL A 74 14.18 -4.08 22.88
N PRO A 75 13.71 -2.93 22.34
CA PRO A 75 12.84 -2.93 21.17
C PRO A 75 13.57 -3.60 19.98
N ASP A 76 12.88 -4.46 19.25
CA ASP A 76 13.38 -5.16 18.04
C ASP A 76 13.82 -4.21 16.89
N THR A 77 13.89 -2.90 17.13
CA THR A 77 14.13 -1.86 16.12
C THR A 77 15.44 -1.10 16.23
N LEU A 78 16.31 -1.45 17.21
CA LEU A 78 17.66 -0.85 17.22
C LEU A 78 18.52 -1.56 16.16
N GLY A 79 18.73 -0.81 15.06
CA GLY A 79 19.42 -1.26 13.86
C GLY A 79 20.75 -1.92 14.17
N GLU A 80 20.86 -3.16 13.77
CA GLU A 80 22.12 -3.86 13.73
C GLU A 80 23.07 -3.16 12.76
N SER A 81 24.28 -2.90 13.25
CA SER A 81 25.42 -2.61 12.39
C SER A 81 25.53 -3.73 11.34
N ALA A 82 25.69 -3.36 10.08
CA ALA A 82 25.94 -4.31 9.01
C ALA A 82 26.94 -5.37 9.48
N ALA A 83 26.55 -6.63 9.45
CA ALA A 83 27.45 -7.73 9.69
C ALA A 83 28.69 -7.57 8.78
N PRO A 84 29.92 -7.84 9.26
CA PRO A 84 31.11 -7.70 8.43
C PRO A 84 30.92 -8.54 7.18
N ALA A 85 31.08 -7.89 6.01
CA ALA A 85 30.99 -8.55 4.73
C ALA A 85 32.00 -9.70 4.72
N ALA A 86 31.51 -10.91 4.94
CA ALA A 86 32.29 -12.11 4.65
C ALA A 86 32.77 -11.97 3.20
N GLN A 87 34.05 -12.23 2.94
CA GLN A 87 34.59 -12.23 1.58
C GLN A 87 33.79 -13.25 0.77
N LYS A 88 32.83 -12.77 -0.03
CA LYS A 88 31.98 -13.63 -0.88
C LYS A 88 32.90 -14.24 -1.95
N THR A 89 32.91 -15.55 -2.04
CA THR A 89 33.49 -16.25 -3.19
C THR A 89 32.77 -15.75 -4.45
N PRO A 90 33.48 -15.38 -5.51
CA PRO A 90 32.84 -14.95 -6.75
C PRO A 90 31.89 -16.04 -7.26
N LEU A 91 30.65 -15.64 -7.54
CA LEU A 91 29.63 -16.53 -8.12
C LEU A 91 29.93 -16.79 -9.61
N ALA A 92 29.55 -17.94 -10.11
CA ALA A 92 29.55 -18.21 -11.54
C ALA A 92 28.63 -17.23 -12.30
N ASP A 93 28.78 -17.13 -13.63
CA ASP A 93 28.01 -16.15 -14.41
C ASP A 93 26.50 -16.39 -14.34
N ASP A 94 26.09 -17.65 -14.27
CA ASP A 94 24.70 -18.14 -14.15
C ASP A 94 24.21 -18.32 -12.71
N GLU A 95 25.05 -18.02 -11.72
CA GLU A 95 24.69 -18.06 -10.29
C GLU A 95 24.40 -16.65 -9.73
N TYR A 96 23.39 -16.56 -8.84
CA TYR A 96 22.92 -15.34 -8.22
C TYR A 96 22.74 -15.54 -6.71
N ASP A 97 23.00 -14.48 -5.90
CA ASP A 97 22.64 -14.49 -4.48
C ASP A 97 21.13 -14.64 -4.31
N MET A 98 20.36 -14.00 -5.23
CA MET A 98 18.91 -13.98 -5.17
C MET A 98 18.30 -13.93 -6.58
N ILE A 99 17.33 -14.78 -6.86
CA ILE A 99 16.49 -14.73 -8.06
C ILE A 99 15.07 -14.37 -7.65
N VAL A 100 14.50 -13.36 -8.30
CA VAL A 100 13.12 -12.93 -8.09
C VAL A 100 12.27 -13.39 -9.26
N VAL A 101 11.17 -14.11 -9.00
CA VAL A 101 10.22 -14.59 -10.02
C VAL A 101 8.93 -13.79 -9.92
N GLY A 102 8.72 -12.90 -10.88
CA GLY A 102 7.64 -11.92 -10.96
C GLY A 102 8.10 -10.48 -10.73
N GLY A 103 7.78 -9.58 -11.66
CA GLY A 103 8.17 -8.17 -11.68
C GLY A 103 7.12 -7.20 -11.14
N GLY A 104 6.13 -7.70 -10.36
CA GLY A 104 5.12 -6.90 -9.69
C GLY A 104 5.67 -6.12 -8.48
N PRO A 105 4.81 -5.44 -7.70
CA PRO A 105 5.21 -4.62 -6.55
C PRO A 105 6.18 -5.31 -5.59
N ALA A 106 5.89 -6.50 -5.12
CA ALA A 106 6.80 -7.25 -4.26
C ALA A 106 8.13 -7.58 -4.95
N GLY A 107 8.06 -7.98 -6.23
CA GLY A 107 9.24 -8.50 -6.94
C GLY A 107 10.25 -7.41 -7.29
N TYR A 108 9.83 -6.30 -7.91
CA TYR A 108 10.80 -5.28 -8.26
C TYR A 108 11.37 -4.55 -7.03
N TYR A 109 10.58 -4.41 -5.94
CA TYR A 109 11.11 -3.92 -4.66
C TYR A 109 12.16 -4.87 -4.10
N ALA A 110 11.86 -6.17 -4.05
CA ALA A 110 12.82 -7.17 -3.59
C ALA A 110 14.10 -7.17 -4.42
N ALA A 111 13.98 -7.11 -5.75
CA ALA A 111 15.14 -7.13 -6.64
C ALA A 111 16.04 -5.90 -6.45
N ILE A 112 15.45 -4.71 -6.38
CA ILE A 112 16.19 -3.47 -6.15
C ILE A 112 16.84 -3.49 -4.76
N ARG A 113 16.07 -3.87 -3.72
CA ARG A 113 16.57 -3.91 -2.35
C ARG A 113 17.73 -4.90 -2.20
N GLY A 114 17.61 -6.12 -2.75
CA GLY A 114 18.67 -7.11 -2.71
C GLY A 114 19.96 -6.64 -3.41
N ALA A 115 19.83 -5.92 -4.53
CA ALA A 115 20.96 -5.32 -5.22
C ALA A 115 21.62 -4.18 -4.41
N GLN A 116 20.81 -3.33 -3.76
CA GLN A 116 21.31 -2.27 -2.85
C GLN A 116 22.10 -2.84 -1.66
N LEU A 117 21.73 -4.04 -1.21
CA LEU A 117 22.44 -4.78 -0.15
C LEU A 117 23.71 -5.51 -0.66
N GLY A 118 24.12 -5.27 -1.91
CA GLY A 118 25.31 -5.83 -2.52
C GLY A 118 25.14 -7.26 -3.06
N GLY A 119 23.92 -7.76 -3.19
CA GLY A 119 23.64 -9.06 -3.80
C GLY A 119 23.74 -9.02 -5.32
N LYS A 120 24.22 -10.09 -5.96
CA LYS A 120 24.04 -10.35 -7.40
C LYS A 120 22.62 -10.85 -7.63
N VAL A 121 21.78 -10.04 -8.23
CA VAL A 121 20.33 -10.29 -8.33
C VAL A 121 19.88 -10.46 -9.77
N ALA A 122 19.03 -11.47 -9.99
CA ALA A 122 18.26 -11.63 -11.23
C ALA A 122 16.76 -11.47 -10.95
N ILE A 123 16.02 -10.95 -11.93
CA ILE A 123 14.56 -10.90 -11.92
C ILE A 123 14.00 -11.50 -13.22
N VAL A 124 12.97 -12.34 -13.06
CA VAL A 124 12.26 -13.00 -14.17
C VAL A 124 10.85 -12.45 -14.25
N GLU A 125 10.45 -11.89 -15.40
CA GLU A 125 9.09 -11.42 -15.63
C GLU A 125 8.56 -11.95 -16.97
N LYS A 126 7.34 -12.50 -16.94
CA LYS A 126 6.71 -13.12 -18.12
C LYS A 126 5.99 -12.14 -19.04
N SER A 127 5.65 -10.96 -18.52
CA SER A 127 4.88 -9.94 -19.25
C SER A 127 5.49 -8.55 -19.02
N GLU A 128 4.82 -7.70 -18.24
CA GLU A 128 5.22 -6.32 -18.02
C GLU A 128 5.61 -6.06 -16.55
N PHE A 129 6.71 -5.34 -16.35
CA PHE A 129 7.11 -4.87 -15.02
C PHE A 129 6.05 -3.97 -14.39
N GLY A 130 6.00 -3.97 -13.03
CA GLY A 130 4.99 -3.27 -12.28
C GLY A 130 3.75 -4.12 -11.96
N GLY A 131 3.62 -5.30 -12.60
CA GLY A 131 2.59 -6.31 -12.33
C GLY A 131 1.17 -5.75 -12.44
N THR A 132 0.22 -6.36 -11.72
CA THR A 132 -1.19 -5.94 -11.74
C THR A 132 -1.37 -4.47 -11.40
N CYS A 133 -0.69 -3.96 -10.38
CA CYS A 133 -0.89 -2.59 -9.89
C CYS A 133 -0.66 -1.54 -10.97
N LEU A 134 0.49 -1.56 -11.65
CA LEU A 134 0.82 -0.55 -12.65
C LEU A 134 0.10 -0.76 -13.98
N ASN A 135 -0.11 -2.02 -14.38
CA ASN A 135 -0.61 -2.32 -15.71
C ASN A 135 -2.13 -2.48 -15.81
N LYS A 136 -2.77 -3.10 -14.79
CA LYS A 136 -4.16 -3.57 -14.85
C LYS A 136 -4.94 -3.38 -13.54
N GLY A 137 -4.50 -2.48 -12.68
CA GLY A 137 -5.10 -2.28 -11.34
C GLY A 137 -5.08 -0.85 -10.89
N CYS A 138 -4.26 -0.55 -9.88
CA CYS A 138 -4.25 0.73 -9.17
C CYS A 138 -4.14 1.93 -10.12
N ILE A 139 -3.10 1.98 -10.94
CA ILE A 139 -2.78 3.16 -11.74
C ILE A 139 -3.77 3.38 -12.89
N PRO A 140 -4.12 2.38 -13.72
CA PRO A 140 -5.15 2.56 -14.73
C PRO A 140 -6.49 3.01 -14.15
N THR A 141 -6.93 2.38 -13.05
CA THR A 141 -8.19 2.74 -12.39
C THR A 141 -8.17 4.17 -11.84
N LYS A 142 -7.08 4.60 -11.18
CA LYS A 142 -6.96 5.95 -10.64
C LYS A 142 -6.89 7.01 -11.76
N THR A 143 -6.32 6.65 -12.90
CA THR A 143 -6.35 7.51 -14.10
C THR A 143 -7.79 7.76 -14.55
N TYR A 144 -8.66 6.73 -14.56
CA TYR A 144 -10.06 6.88 -14.94
C TYR A 144 -10.91 7.57 -13.84
N LEU A 145 -10.62 7.30 -12.57
CA LEU A 145 -11.29 7.99 -11.45
C LEU A 145 -11.03 9.50 -11.48
N LYS A 146 -9.84 9.93 -11.93
CA LYS A 146 -9.57 11.37 -12.13
C LYS A 146 -10.48 12.00 -13.19
N ASN A 147 -10.83 11.26 -14.25
CA ASN A 147 -11.82 11.72 -15.21
C ASN A 147 -13.22 11.88 -14.58
N ALA A 148 -13.62 10.94 -13.71
CA ALA A 148 -14.88 11.03 -12.97
C ALA A 148 -14.91 12.27 -12.06
N GLU A 149 -13.81 12.56 -11.36
CA GLU A 149 -13.66 13.76 -10.52
C GLU A 149 -13.77 15.07 -11.37
N ILE A 150 -13.14 15.11 -12.53
CA ILE A 150 -13.26 16.26 -13.46
C ILE A 150 -14.72 16.48 -13.87
N LEU A 151 -15.45 15.41 -14.20
CA LEU A 151 -16.87 15.49 -14.58
C LEU A 151 -17.74 15.96 -13.41
N ASP A 152 -17.47 15.51 -12.20
CA ASP A 152 -18.16 16.00 -11.00
C ASP A 152 -17.85 17.48 -10.76
N GLY A 153 -16.58 17.91 -10.98
CA GLY A 153 -16.18 19.33 -10.93
C GLY A 153 -16.98 20.22 -11.90
N ILE A 154 -17.21 19.74 -13.12
CA ILE A 154 -18.04 20.47 -14.13
C ILE A 154 -19.48 20.64 -13.62
N LYS A 155 -20.07 19.61 -13.03
CA LYS A 155 -21.46 19.64 -12.52
C LYS A 155 -21.66 20.68 -11.40
N ILE A 156 -20.66 20.88 -10.54
CA ILE A 156 -20.76 21.83 -9.41
C ILE A 156 -20.31 23.25 -9.73
N ALA A 157 -19.67 23.47 -10.87
CA ALA A 157 -19.02 24.74 -11.25
C ALA A 157 -19.99 25.93 -11.26
N ALA A 158 -21.22 25.76 -11.77
CA ALA A 158 -22.22 26.84 -11.83
C ALA A 158 -22.62 27.33 -10.43
N GLY A 159 -22.74 26.44 -9.46
CA GLY A 159 -23.00 26.80 -8.06
C GLY A 159 -21.86 27.60 -7.41
N ARG A 160 -20.67 27.59 -7.99
CA ARG A 160 -19.48 28.35 -7.57
C ARG A 160 -19.26 29.63 -8.41
N GLY A 161 -20.22 29.99 -9.28
CA GLY A 161 -20.13 31.17 -10.14
C GLY A 161 -19.31 30.97 -11.43
N ILE A 162 -18.91 29.74 -11.75
CA ILE A 162 -18.19 29.40 -12.99
C ILE A 162 -19.20 28.87 -14.01
N ASN A 163 -19.54 29.68 -15.00
CA ASN A 163 -20.55 29.34 -16.00
C ASN A 163 -19.89 28.96 -17.31
N PHE A 164 -20.22 27.77 -17.83
CA PHE A 164 -19.83 27.34 -19.17
C PHE A 164 -20.86 27.80 -20.20
N ALA A 165 -20.43 28.13 -21.42
CA ALA A 165 -21.34 28.42 -22.53
C ALA A 165 -22.22 27.21 -22.90
N SER A 166 -21.70 26.00 -22.67
CA SER A 166 -22.43 24.72 -22.74
C SER A 166 -21.78 23.74 -21.80
N THR A 167 -22.60 22.94 -21.10
CA THR A 167 -22.15 21.80 -20.30
C THR A 167 -22.21 20.49 -21.08
N ASN A 168 -22.51 20.52 -22.38
CA ASN A 168 -22.47 19.36 -23.24
C ASN A 168 -21.02 18.92 -23.43
N TYR A 169 -20.74 17.67 -23.14
CA TYR A 169 -19.45 17.05 -23.36
C TYR A 169 -19.62 15.66 -23.97
N THR A 170 -18.58 15.18 -24.61
CA THR A 170 -18.46 13.79 -25.06
C THR A 170 -17.20 13.19 -24.48
N ILE A 171 -17.23 11.91 -24.19
CA ILE A 171 -16.06 11.17 -23.71
C ILE A 171 -15.52 10.37 -24.91
N ASP A 172 -14.29 10.70 -25.30
CA ASP A 172 -13.55 10.00 -26.33
C ASP A 172 -12.77 8.85 -25.67
N MET A 173 -13.34 7.64 -25.74
CA MET A 173 -12.74 6.47 -25.08
C MET A 173 -11.40 6.07 -25.69
N ASP A 174 -11.16 6.30 -26.99
CA ASP A 174 -9.85 6.04 -27.59
C ASP A 174 -8.77 6.92 -26.99
N LYS A 175 -9.05 8.21 -26.78
CA LYS A 175 -8.11 9.11 -26.08
C LYS A 175 -7.99 8.79 -24.61
N THR A 176 -9.07 8.40 -23.96
CA THR A 176 -9.08 8.01 -22.53
C THR A 176 -8.16 6.80 -22.31
N VAL A 177 -8.31 5.77 -23.15
CA VAL A 177 -7.45 4.58 -23.11
C VAL A 177 -6.00 4.93 -23.45
N ALA A 178 -5.76 5.70 -24.51
CA ALA A 178 -4.41 6.11 -24.92
C ALA A 178 -3.68 6.94 -23.82
N PHE A 179 -4.41 7.79 -23.10
CA PHE A 179 -3.84 8.53 -21.98
C PHE A 179 -3.46 7.58 -20.83
N LYS A 180 -4.34 6.65 -20.45
CA LYS A 180 -4.07 5.59 -19.47
C LYS A 180 -2.82 4.79 -19.88
N ASP A 181 -2.71 4.39 -21.15
CA ASP A 181 -1.56 3.63 -21.67
C ASP A 181 -0.25 4.42 -21.56
N THR A 182 -0.31 5.74 -21.79
CA THR A 182 0.85 6.63 -21.61
C THR A 182 1.31 6.66 -20.16
N VAL A 183 0.38 6.79 -19.20
CA VAL A 183 0.69 6.76 -17.76
C VAL A 183 1.32 5.42 -17.36
N VAL A 184 0.71 4.31 -17.77
CA VAL A 184 1.22 2.95 -17.50
C VAL A 184 2.62 2.79 -18.07
N LYS A 185 2.85 3.14 -19.34
CA LYS A 185 4.16 3.04 -20.01
C LYS A 185 5.22 3.86 -19.30
N THR A 186 4.90 5.07 -18.86
CA THR A 186 5.83 5.93 -18.12
C THR A 186 6.33 5.24 -16.85
N LEU A 187 5.41 4.69 -16.06
CA LEU A 187 5.75 4.05 -14.79
C LEU A 187 6.46 2.70 -14.97
N THR A 188 6.02 1.87 -15.90
CA THR A 188 6.66 0.57 -16.17
C THR A 188 8.07 0.73 -16.74
N SER A 189 8.28 1.74 -17.60
CA SER A 189 9.62 2.11 -18.08
C SER A 189 10.51 2.63 -16.95
N GLY A 190 9.94 3.38 -16.00
CA GLY A 190 10.63 3.84 -14.80
C GLY A 190 11.12 2.67 -13.94
N VAL A 191 10.28 1.66 -13.70
CA VAL A 191 10.66 0.44 -12.96
C VAL A 191 11.81 -0.29 -13.67
N GLN A 192 11.73 -0.46 -15.00
CA GLN A 192 12.81 -1.07 -15.78
C GLN A 192 14.12 -0.27 -15.69
N GLY A 193 14.01 1.06 -15.73
CA GLY A 193 15.15 1.97 -15.54
C GLY A 193 15.82 1.78 -14.17
N LEU A 194 15.03 1.70 -13.10
CA LEU A 194 15.52 1.49 -11.73
C LEU A 194 16.20 0.11 -11.58
N LEU A 195 15.62 -0.95 -12.14
CA LEU A 195 16.23 -2.29 -12.12
C LEU A 195 17.60 -2.27 -12.81
N LYS A 196 17.71 -1.67 -13.99
CA LYS A 196 18.98 -1.53 -14.73
C LYS A 196 20.00 -0.67 -13.97
N ALA A 197 19.59 0.46 -13.40
CA ALA A 197 20.46 1.33 -12.61
C ALA A 197 21.05 0.61 -11.39
N ASN A 198 20.28 -0.30 -10.77
CA ASN A 198 20.75 -1.15 -9.69
C ASN A 198 21.44 -2.44 -10.16
N LYS A 199 21.76 -2.56 -11.46
CA LYS A 199 22.47 -3.71 -12.04
C LYS A 199 21.78 -5.05 -11.86
N VAL A 200 20.44 -5.06 -11.74
CA VAL A 200 19.65 -6.29 -11.70
C VAL A 200 19.63 -6.90 -13.10
N THR A 201 19.94 -8.20 -13.21
CA THR A 201 19.85 -8.95 -14.47
C THR A 201 18.40 -9.28 -14.74
N ILE A 202 17.90 -8.94 -15.94
CA ILE A 202 16.50 -9.13 -16.33
C ILE A 202 16.37 -10.29 -17.31
N PHE A 203 15.49 -11.25 -16.97
CA PHE A 203 15.07 -12.34 -17.86
C PHE A 203 13.60 -12.18 -18.20
N ASN A 204 13.28 -12.23 -19.50
CA ASN A 204 11.90 -12.12 -19.98
C ASN A 204 11.34 -13.50 -20.30
N GLY A 205 10.27 -13.89 -19.63
CA GLY A 205 9.61 -15.17 -19.82
C GLY A 205 9.01 -15.73 -18.54
N LEU A 206 8.29 -16.84 -18.67
CA LEU A 206 7.76 -17.57 -17.52
C LEU A 206 8.92 -18.29 -16.81
N GLY A 207 9.18 -17.96 -15.57
CA GLY A 207 10.13 -18.64 -14.71
C GLY A 207 9.53 -19.93 -14.15
N GLN A 208 10.14 -21.06 -14.46
CA GLN A 208 9.84 -22.35 -13.85
C GLN A 208 10.83 -22.60 -12.71
N VAL A 209 10.35 -22.62 -11.48
CA VAL A 209 11.19 -22.79 -10.28
C VAL A 209 11.31 -24.28 -9.94
N ASN A 210 12.52 -24.73 -9.69
CA ASN A 210 12.82 -26.12 -9.32
C ASN A 210 13.27 -26.25 -7.85
N PRO A 211 13.16 -27.45 -7.24
CA PRO A 211 13.51 -27.68 -5.83
C PRO A 211 14.98 -27.40 -5.48
N ASP A 212 15.88 -27.50 -6.44
CA ASP A 212 17.33 -27.22 -6.31
C ASP A 212 17.66 -25.73 -6.42
N LYS A 213 16.64 -24.87 -6.40
CA LYS A 213 16.73 -23.41 -6.55
C LYS A 213 17.26 -22.96 -7.92
N THR A 214 17.11 -23.78 -8.94
CA THR A 214 17.25 -23.33 -10.32
C THR A 214 15.95 -22.74 -10.83
N VAL A 215 16.06 -21.76 -11.73
CA VAL A 215 14.92 -21.15 -12.43
C VAL A 215 15.16 -21.27 -13.93
N THR A 216 14.27 -21.97 -14.62
CA THR A 216 14.30 -22.13 -16.08
C THR A 216 13.42 -21.08 -16.74
N VAL A 217 13.97 -20.35 -17.71
CA VAL A 217 13.27 -19.31 -18.49
C VAL A 217 13.52 -19.60 -19.98
N GLY A 218 12.52 -20.16 -20.66
CA GLY A 218 12.71 -20.62 -22.03
C GLY A 218 13.78 -21.74 -22.12
N SER A 219 14.89 -21.45 -22.77
CA SER A 219 16.04 -22.40 -22.90
C SER A 219 17.16 -22.14 -21.88
N GLU A 220 17.08 -21.09 -21.10
CA GLU A 220 18.11 -20.72 -20.12
C GLU A 220 17.74 -21.25 -18.73
N THR A 221 18.74 -21.67 -17.97
CA THR A 221 18.57 -22.07 -16.57
C THR A 221 19.61 -21.33 -15.73
N ILE A 222 19.14 -20.61 -14.73
CA ILE A 222 19.93 -19.84 -13.78
C ILE A 222 19.75 -20.41 -12.37
N LYS A 223 20.74 -20.23 -11.50
CA LYS A 223 20.75 -20.78 -10.16
C LYS A 223 20.81 -19.68 -9.10
N GLY A 224 19.94 -19.75 -8.11
CA GLY A 224 19.91 -18.81 -6.98
C GLY A 224 20.29 -19.48 -5.67
N HIS A 225 21.00 -18.76 -4.80
CA HIS A 225 21.14 -19.19 -3.43
C HIS A 225 19.80 -19.06 -2.70
N ASN A 226 19.06 -17.99 -2.99
CA ASN A 226 17.71 -17.73 -2.51
C ASN A 226 16.77 -17.39 -3.66
N ILE A 227 15.49 -17.73 -3.50
CA ILE A 227 14.44 -17.48 -4.50
C ILE A 227 13.32 -16.64 -3.84
N ILE A 228 12.89 -15.60 -4.53
CA ILE A 228 11.72 -14.80 -4.14
C ILE A 228 10.58 -15.10 -5.12
N LEU A 229 9.52 -15.72 -4.63
CA LEU A 229 8.31 -16.04 -5.38
C LEU A 229 7.34 -14.86 -5.32
N ALA A 230 7.43 -13.91 -6.25
CA ALA A 230 6.60 -12.72 -6.32
C ALA A 230 5.59 -12.78 -7.48
N THR A 231 5.02 -13.96 -7.74
CA THR A 231 4.14 -14.26 -8.87
C THR A 231 2.77 -13.58 -8.80
N GLY A 232 2.42 -13.02 -7.63
CA GLY A 232 1.24 -12.18 -7.45
C GLY A 232 -0.08 -12.95 -7.46
N SER A 233 -1.10 -12.36 -8.07
CA SER A 233 -2.47 -12.87 -8.09
C SER A 233 -3.10 -12.76 -9.47
N LYS A 234 -4.21 -13.49 -9.67
CA LYS A 234 -5.09 -13.41 -10.85
C LYS A 234 -6.52 -13.18 -10.44
N VAL A 235 -7.36 -12.71 -11.36
CA VAL A 235 -8.81 -12.52 -11.13
C VAL A 235 -9.44 -13.84 -10.72
N SER A 236 -10.24 -13.80 -9.66
CA SER A 236 -11.04 -14.95 -9.22
C SER A 236 -12.18 -15.20 -10.19
N ARG A 237 -12.47 -16.46 -10.50
CA ARG A 237 -13.62 -16.88 -11.31
C ARG A 237 -14.53 -17.77 -10.51
N ILE A 238 -15.82 -17.66 -10.75
CA ILE A 238 -16.85 -18.57 -10.22
C ILE A 238 -17.34 -19.48 -11.34
N ASN A 239 -17.84 -20.64 -10.96
CA ASN A 239 -18.41 -21.58 -11.91
C ASN A 239 -19.94 -21.48 -11.89
N ILE A 240 -20.47 -20.53 -12.66
CA ILE A 240 -21.92 -20.41 -12.92
C ILE A 240 -22.19 -20.46 -14.42
N PRO A 241 -23.37 -20.97 -14.86
CA PRO A 241 -23.71 -20.98 -16.27
C PRO A 241 -23.61 -19.57 -16.90
N GLY A 242 -23.02 -19.47 -18.08
CA GLY A 242 -22.90 -18.23 -18.84
C GLY A 242 -21.76 -17.29 -18.44
N ILE A 243 -20.93 -17.64 -17.45
CA ILE A 243 -19.82 -16.78 -16.98
C ILE A 243 -18.74 -16.54 -18.05
N ASP A 244 -18.61 -17.43 -19.02
CA ASP A 244 -17.62 -17.34 -20.09
C ASP A 244 -18.12 -16.55 -21.32
N SER A 245 -19.29 -15.89 -21.23
CA SER A 245 -19.75 -14.97 -22.27
C SER A 245 -18.73 -13.86 -22.52
N PRO A 246 -18.45 -13.47 -23.78
CA PRO A 246 -17.55 -12.35 -24.11
C PRO A 246 -18.04 -10.98 -23.61
N LEU A 247 -19.30 -10.89 -23.19
CA LEU A 247 -19.88 -9.69 -22.57
C LEU A 247 -19.60 -9.61 -21.06
N VAL A 248 -19.07 -10.68 -20.45
CA VAL A 248 -18.61 -10.71 -19.06
C VAL A 248 -17.13 -10.34 -19.03
N LEU A 249 -16.84 -9.14 -18.57
CA LEU A 249 -15.53 -8.56 -18.52
C LEU A 249 -14.87 -8.80 -17.14
N THR A 250 -13.56 -8.95 -17.13
CA THR A 250 -12.76 -8.85 -15.90
C THR A 250 -12.31 -7.40 -15.68
N SER A 251 -11.63 -7.14 -14.54
CA SER A 251 -10.99 -5.84 -14.30
C SER A 251 -9.93 -5.50 -15.37
N ASP A 252 -9.28 -6.52 -15.94
CA ASP A 252 -8.28 -6.34 -16.98
C ASP A 252 -8.93 -5.89 -18.31
N ASP A 253 -10.07 -6.50 -18.67
CA ASP A 253 -10.77 -6.25 -19.93
C ASP A 253 -11.46 -4.88 -19.95
N ILE A 254 -12.11 -4.49 -18.86
CA ILE A 254 -12.88 -3.24 -18.79
C ILE A 254 -11.99 -1.99 -18.84
N LEU A 255 -10.72 -2.09 -18.42
CA LEU A 255 -9.74 -1.01 -18.51
C LEU A 255 -9.27 -0.71 -19.95
N ASP A 256 -9.50 -1.63 -20.88
CA ASP A 256 -9.18 -1.48 -22.30
C ASP A 256 -10.43 -1.31 -23.17
N LEU A 257 -11.61 -1.22 -22.54
CA LEU A 257 -12.87 -1.05 -23.25
C LEU A 257 -12.95 0.32 -23.93
N ARG A 258 -13.19 0.33 -25.26
CA ARG A 258 -13.21 1.55 -26.08
C ARG A 258 -14.61 2.08 -26.35
N GLU A 259 -15.59 1.56 -25.66
CA GLU A 259 -16.98 2.00 -25.73
C GLU A 259 -17.53 2.22 -24.31
N ILE A 260 -18.55 3.05 -24.20
CA ILE A 260 -19.30 3.25 -22.95
C ILE A 260 -20.58 2.45 -23.08
N PRO A 261 -20.74 1.32 -22.34
CA PRO A 261 -21.96 0.53 -22.38
C PRO A 261 -23.10 1.32 -21.77
N LYS A 262 -24.33 1.14 -22.29
CA LYS A 262 -25.52 1.80 -21.71
C LYS A 262 -25.83 1.30 -20.31
N SER A 263 -25.55 0.01 -20.04
CA SER A 263 -25.76 -0.60 -18.75
C SER A 263 -24.66 -1.61 -18.40
N LEU A 264 -24.29 -1.66 -17.13
CA LEU A 264 -23.22 -2.50 -16.58
C LEU A 264 -23.69 -3.16 -15.28
N ALA A 265 -23.69 -4.49 -15.24
CA ALA A 265 -23.87 -5.26 -14.02
C ALA A 265 -22.50 -5.54 -13.38
N VAL A 266 -22.27 -5.06 -12.17
CA VAL A 266 -21.00 -5.27 -11.42
C VAL A 266 -21.22 -6.42 -10.43
N MET A 267 -20.58 -7.55 -10.68
CA MET A 267 -20.61 -8.72 -9.80
C MET A 267 -19.48 -8.63 -8.78
N GLY A 268 -19.82 -8.25 -7.55
CA GLY A 268 -18.91 -7.97 -6.43
C GLY A 268 -18.83 -6.49 -6.10
N GLY A 269 -19.27 -6.13 -4.91
CA GLY A 269 -19.27 -4.78 -4.33
C GLY A 269 -17.99 -4.46 -3.54
N GLY A 270 -16.88 -5.17 -3.82
CA GLY A 270 -15.55 -4.85 -3.30
C GLY A 270 -14.93 -3.62 -3.95
N VAL A 271 -13.70 -3.27 -3.54
CA VAL A 271 -13.00 -2.05 -3.97
C VAL A 271 -12.96 -1.91 -5.50
N VAL A 272 -12.57 -2.97 -6.20
CA VAL A 272 -12.42 -2.96 -7.68
C VAL A 272 -13.75 -2.69 -8.37
N GLY A 273 -14.81 -3.41 -7.94
CA GLY A 273 -16.16 -3.26 -8.52
C GLY A 273 -16.75 -1.87 -8.28
N ILE A 274 -16.58 -1.35 -7.07
CA ILE A 274 -17.09 -0.01 -6.70
C ILE A 274 -16.34 1.10 -7.45
N GLU A 275 -15.01 1.04 -7.52
CA GLU A 275 -14.21 2.07 -8.23
C GLU A 275 -14.51 2.08 -9.74
N LEU A 276 -14.47 0.93 -10.39
CA LEU A 276 -14.75 0.83 -11.83
C LEU A 276 -16.23 1.12 -12.14
N GLY A 277 -17.15 0.64 -11.29
CA GLY A 277 -18.56 0.97 -11.39
C GLY A 277 -18.83 2.47 -11.32
N LEU A 278 -18.15 3.18 -10.39
CA LEU A 278 -18.24 4.65 -10.27
C LEU A 278 -17.72 5.36 -11.52
N VAL A 279 -16.60 4.89 -12.10
CA VAL A 279 -16.06 5.44 -13.35
C VAL A 279 -17.12 5.39 -14.45
N TYR A 280 -17.68 4.21 -14.73
CA TYR A 280 -18.67 4.06 -15.80
C TYR A 280 -19.98 4.78 -15.48
N ALA A 281 -20.42 4.80 -14.22
CA ALA A 281 -21.58 5.61 -13.81
C ALA A 281 -21.36 7.10 -14.08
N SER A 282 -20.14 7.63 -13.85
CA SER A 282 -19.80 9.01 -14.15
C SER A 282 -19.79 9.31 -15.65
N TYR A 283 -19.53 8.30 -16.49
CA TYR A 283 -19.59 8.36 -17.95
C TYR A 283 -21.01 8.23 -18.50
N GLY A 284 -22.01 7.97 -17.65
CA GLY A 284 -23.42 7.89 -18.03
C GLY A 284 -23.96 6.46 -18.20
N THR A 285 -23.19 5.44 -17.86
CA THR A 285 -23.64 4.04 -17.82
C THR A 285 -24.61 3.83 -16.66
N GLU A 286 -25.71 3.13 -16.89
CA GLU A 286 -26.59 2.62 -15.82
C GLU A 286 -25.88 1.45 -15.11
N VAL A 287 -25.42 1.67 -13.86
CA VAL A 287 -24.64 0.68 -13.11
C VAL A 287 -25.47 0.02 -12.02
N THR A 288 -25.53 -1.32 -12.04
CA THR A 288 -26.11 -2.12 -10.96
C THR A 288 -25.03 -2.99 -10.32
N VAL A 289 -24.75 -2.75 -9.04
CA VAL A 289 -23.81 -3.56 -8.22
C VAL A 289 -24.58 -4.69 -7.54
N ILE A 290 -24.03 -5.89 -7.61
CA ILE A 290 -24.57 -7.12 -7.00
C ILE A 290 -23.54 -7.64 -6.01
N GLU A 291 -23.86 -7.64 -4.71
CA GLU A 291 -22.96 -8.02 -3.63
C GLU A 291 -23.60 -9.08 -2.72
N MET A 292 -22.86 -10.15 -2.45
CA MET A 292 -23.33 -11.25 -1.59
C MET A 292 -23.34 -10.90 -0.11
N ALA A 293 -22.43 -10.03 0.32
CA ALA A 293 -22.41 -9.53 1.69
C ALA A 293 -23.59 -8.57 1.95
N ASP A 294 -23.83 -8.28 3.22
CA ASP A 294 -24.87 -7.35 3.67
C ASP A 294 -24.62 -5.88 3.31
N ARG A 295 -23.42 -5.56 2.83
CA ARG A 295 -22.94 -4.21 2.48
C ARG A 295 -21.84 -4.25 1.43
N ILE A 296 -21.63 -3.13 0.72
CA ILE A 296 -20.50 -2.95 -0.19
C ILE A 296 -19.20 -2.78 0.62
N ILE A 297 -18.03 -2.94 0.01
CA ILE A 297 -16.72 -2.85 0.66
C ILE A 297 -16.70 -3.47 2.07
N PRO A 298 -17.10 -4.74 2.23
CA PRO A 298 -17.40 -5.34 3.53
C PRO A 298 -16.19 -5.46 4.47
N ALA A 299 -14.98 -5.29 3.94
CA ALA A 299 -13.75 -5.25 4.73
C ALA A 299 -13.54 -3.92 5.49
N MET A 300 -14.28 -2.87 5.12
CA MET A 300 -14.25 -1.56 5.78
C MET A 300 -15.21 -1.52 6.99
N ASP A 301 -15.06 -0.49 7.84
CA ASP A 301 -15.98 -0.28 8.96
C ASP A 301 -17.43 -0.15 8.45
N LYS A 302 -18.37 -0.68 9.22
CA LYS A 302 -19.77 -0.77 8.81
C LYS A 302 -20.41 0.59 8.56
N GLU A 303 -20.17 1.57 9.41
CA GLU A 303 -20.76 2.91 9.23
C GLU A 303 -20.23 3.59 7.98
N VAL A 304 -18.91 3.41 7.70
CA VAL A 304 -18.26 3.94 6.50
C VAL A 304 -18.85 3.29 5.24
N SER A 305 -19.01 1.97 5.25
CA SER A 305 -19.61 1.23 4.14
C SER A 305 -21.06 1.68 3.85
N LEU A 306 -21.88 1.80 4.89
CA LEU A 306 -23.27 2.23 4.74
C LEU A 306 -23.38 3.69 4.25
N GLU A 307 -22.52 4.59 4.73
CA GLU A 307 -22.54 5.97 4.24
C GLU A 307 -22.05 6.05 2.78
N LEU A 308 -21.03 5.29 2.38
CA LEU A 308 -20.62 5.22 0.98
C LEU A 308 -21.75 4.69 0.10
N GLN A 309 -22.41 3.62 0.51
CA GLN A 309 -23.54 3.05 -0.24
C GLN A 309 -24.64 4.08 -0.47
N LYS A 310 -25.02 4.81 0.57
CA LYS A 310 -26.01 5.90 0.49
C LYS A 310 -25.58 7.02 -0.47
N ILE A 311 -24.29 7.40 -0.46
CA ILE A 311 -23.76 8.44 -1.35
C ILE A 311 -23.76 7.95 -2.80
N LEU A 312 -23.29 6.74 -3.08
CA LEU A 312 -23.24 6.17 -4.43
C LEU A 312 -24.65 5.96 -5.01
N SER A 313 -25.62 5.52 -4.17
CA SER A 313 -27.01 5.41 -4.59
C SER A 313 -27.61 6.77 -4.98
N LYS A 314 -27.30 7.84 -4.25
CA LYS A 314 -27.71 9.21 -4.62
C LYS A 314 -27.04 9.71 -5.91
N LYS A 315 -25.84 9.19 -6.24
CA LYS A 315 -25.16 9.43 -7.52
C LYS A 315 -25.72 8.59 -8.68
N GLY A 316 -26.74 7.76 -8.45
CA GLY A 316 -27.46 7.01 -9.47
C GLY A 316 -27.00 5.55 -9.65
N MET A 317 -26.09 5.05 -8.81
CA MET A 317 -25.74 3.64 -8.82
C MET A 317 -26.83 2.81 -8.12
N ASN A 318 -27.31 1.75 -8.77
CA ASN A 318 -28.19 0.78 -8.16
C ASN A 318 -27.36 -0.28 -7.40
N ILE A 319 -27.60 -0.45 -6.10
CA ILE A 319 -26.79 -1.35 -5.25
C ILE A 319 -27.71 -2.38 -4.61
N LYS A 320 -27.48 -3.65 -4.94
CA LYS A 320 -28.16 -4.82 -4.40
C LYS A 320 -27.17 -5.58 -3.50
N THR A 321 -27.45 -5.64 -2.21
CA THR A 321 -26.67 -6.40 -1.21
C THR A 321 -27.41 -7.65 -0.77
N SER A 322 -26.71 -8.60 -0.15
CA SER A 322 -27.22 -9.89 0.29
C SER A 322 -27.77 -10.76 -0.86
N VAL A 323 -27.29 -10.54 -2.07
CA VAL A 323 -27.67 -11.29 -3.27
C VAL A 323 -26.45 -11.68 -4.10
N GLY A 324 -26.51 -12.81 -4.79
CA GLY A 324 -25.44 -13.32 -5.66
C GLY A 324 -25.95 -13.78 -7.01
N GLY A 325 -25.09 -13.76 -8.02
CA GLY A 325 -25.40 -14.31 -9.34
C GLY A 325 -25.51 -15.83 -9.30
N ALA A 326 -26.56 -16.37 -9.90
CA ALA A 326 -26.81 -17.81 -10.01
C ALA A 326 -26.60 -18.32 -11.44
N GLU A 327 -26.97 -17.54 -12.45
CA GLU A 327 -26.88 -17.88 -13.86
C GLU A 327 -26.78 -16.58 -14.69
N ILE A 328 -26.08 -16.65 -15.82
CA ILE A 328 -26.03 -15.57 -16.82
C ILE A 328 -26.56 -16.12 -18.14
N VAL A 329 -27.54 -15.45 -18.72
CA VAL A 329 -28.14 -15.79 -20.02
C VAL A 329 -27.79 -14.67 -20.99
N GLU A 330 -27.10 -15.01 -22.09
CA GLU A 330 -26.82 -14.07 -23.16
C GLU A 330 -27.89 -14.21 -24.26
N ALA A 331 -28.52 -13.10 -24.62
CA ALA A 331 -29.46 -13.01 -25.71
C ALA A 331 -29.49 -11.59 -26.31
N ASN A 332 -29.55 -11.47 -27.63
CA ASN A 332 -29.66 -10.17 -28.34
C ASN A 332 -28.59 -9.15 -27.94
N ASN A 333 -27.34 -9.61 -27.76
CA ASN A 333 -26.21 -8.79 -27.34
C ASN A 333 -26.40 -8.11 -25.96
N GLN A 334 -27.14 -8.77 -25.07
CA GLN A 334 -27.38 -8.38 -23.69
C GLN A 334 -27.24 -9.59 -22.77
N LEU A 335 -26.94 -9.32 -21.51
CA LEU A 335 -26.88 -10.30 -20.44
C LEU A 335 -28.09 -10.15 -19.53
N THR A 336 -28.71 -11.26 -19.18
CA THR A 336 -29.65 -11.36 -18.06
C THR A 336 -29.00 -12.15 -16.94
N LEU A 337 -28.66 -11.47 -15.84
CA LEU A 337 -28.10 -12.09 -14.64
C LEU A 337 -29.25 -12.48 -13.73
N LYS A 338 -29.47 -13.78 -13.57
CA LYS A 338 -30.42 -14.32 -12.59
C LYS A 338 -29.77 -14.39 -11.24
N LEU A 339 -30.42 -13.85 -10.21
CA LEU A 339 -29.90 -13.78 -8.86
C LEU A 339 -30.49 -14.90 -8.00
N ASN A 340 -29.81 -15.22 -6.90
CA ASN A 340 -30.23 -16.30 -5.99
C ASN A 340 -31.53 -16.00 -5.20
N ASP A 341 -31.98 -14.73 -5.18
CA ASP A 341 -33.27 -14.30 -4.61
C ASP A 341 -34.42 -14.36 -5.62
N GLY A 342 -34.18 -14.82 -6.85
CA GLY A 342 -35.15 -14.91 -7.95
C GLY A 342 -35.33 -13.61 -8.74
N SER A 343 -34.67 -12.52 -8.36
CA SER A 343 -34.66 -11.28 -9.16
C SER A 343 -33.69 -11.39 -10.33
N GLU A 344 -33.82 -10.49 -11.31
CA GLU A 344 -32.97 -10.43 -12.49
C GLU A 344 -32.37 -9.03 -12.67
N VAL A 345 -31.17 -8.98 -13.29
CA VAL A 345 -30.51 -7.75 -13.73
C VAL A 345 -30.15 -7.90 -15.20
N VAL A 346 -30.66 -6.98 -16.02
CA VAL A 346 -30.36 -6.95 -17.46
C VAL A 346 -29.30 -5.87 -17.72
N ALA A 347 -28.25 -6.20 -18.46
CA ALA A 347 -27.18 -5.26 -18.79
C ALA A 347 -26.52 -5.59 -20.14
N GLU A 348 -25.94 -4.58 -20.80
CA GLU A 348 -25.16 -4.78 -22.02
C GLU A 348 -23.85 -5.52 -21.74
N LYS A 349 -23.24 -5.28 -20.57
CA LYS A 349 -22.02 -5.95 -20.14
C LYS A 349 -22.08 -6.25 -18.64
N ALA A 350 -21.28 -7.22 -18.20
CA ALA A 350 -21.06 -7.48 -16.79
C ALA A 350 -19.58 -7.35 -16.43
N LEU A 351 -19.27 -6.86 -15.24
CA LEU A 351 -17.93 -6.82 -14.66
C LEU A 351 -17.83 -7.87 -13.56
N LEU A 352 -16.91 -8.84 -13.72
CA LEU A 352 -16.60 -9.82 -12.70
C LEU A 352 -15.49 -9.28 -11.77
N SER A 353 -15.86 -8.91 -10.55
CA SER A 353 -14.97 -8.27 -9.55
C SER A 353 -15.09 -8.89 -8.15
N ILE A 354 -15.18 -10.23 -8.10
CA ILE A 354 -15.39 -11.03 -6.88
C ILE A 354 -14.10 -11.35 -6.10
N GLY A 355 -13.02 -10.65 -6.40
CA GLY A 355 -11.73 -10.78 -5.73
C GLY A 355 -10.64 -11.39 -6.60
N ARG A 356 -9.53 -11.74 -5.96
CA ARG A 356 -8.31 -12.27 -6.60
C ARG A 356 -7.83 -13.52 -5.87
N VAL A 357 -7.15 -14.39 -6.59
CA VAL A 357 -6.52 -15.62 -6.06
C VAL A 357 -5.05 -15.65 -6.42
N PRO A 358 -4.18 -16.28 -5.60
CA PRO A 358 -2.76 -16.40 -5.88
C PRO A 358 -2.45 -16.99 -7.26
N GLN A 359 -1.39 -16.49 -7.89
CA GLN A 359 -0.88 -17.02 -9.15
C GLN A 359 0.28 -17.97 -8.87
N LEU A 360 0.05 -19.26 -9.10
CA LEU A 360 1.01 -20.33 -8.80
C LEU A 360 1.68 -20.92 -10.05
N SER A 361 1.43 -20.37 -11.24
CA SER A 361 2.06 -20.86 -12.49
C SER A 361 3.57 -20.67 -12.44
N GLY A 362 4.31 -21.72 -12.82
CA GLY A 362 5.77 -21.79 -12.75
C GLY A 362 6.31 -22.32 -11.42
N LEU A 363 5.43 -22.67 -10.47
CA LEU A 363 5.78 -23.16 -9.14
C LEU A 363 5.38 -24.63 -8.94
N GLU A 364 4.92 -25.31 -9.99
CA GLU A 364 4.34 -26.66 -9.95
C GLU A 364 5.34 -27.71 -9.47
N ASN A 365 6.64 -27.47 -9.68
CA ASN A 365 7.71 -28.39 -9.25
C ASN A 365 8.02 -28.28 -7.75
N LEU A 366 7.51 -27.24 -7.07
CA LEU A 366 7.77 -27.01 -5.66
C LEU A 366 6.67 -27.65 -4.81
N ASN A 367 7.07 -28.43 -3.80
CA ASN A 367 6.15 -28.98 -2.82
C ASN A 367 5.91 -27.95 -1.67
N LEU A 368 5.28 -26.82 -2.02
CA LEU A 368 5.00 -25.73 -1.08
C LEU A 368 3.81 -26.06 -0.19
N GLU A 369 3.92 -25.73 1.10
CA GLU A 369 2.76 -25.75 1.99
C GLU A 369 1.79 -24.64 1.63
N LEU A 370 0.52 -25.02 1.38
CA LEU A 370 -0.54 -24.07 1.03
C LEU A 370 -1.60 -24.00 2.15
N GLU A 371 -2.04 -22.78 2.46
CA GLU A 371 -3.19 -22.53 3.32
C GLU A 371 -4.31 -21.88 2.48
N ARG A 372 -5.44 -22.59 2.32
CA ARG A 372 -6.58 -22.12 1.51
C ARG A 372 -6.17 -21.67 0.10
N GLY A 373 -5.23 -22.41 -0.55
CA GLY A 373 -4.74 -22.11 -1.89
C GLY A 373 -3.72 -20.96 -1.99
N ARG A 374 -3.19 -20.49 -0.86
CA ARG A 374 -2.18 -19.44 -0.72
C ARG A 374 -0.88 -20.06 -0.24
N ILE A 375 0.27 -19.55 -0.68
CA ILE A 375 1.55 -20.01 -0.16
C ILE A 375 1.66 -19.60 1.31
N LYS A 376 1.82 -20.57 2.21
CA LYS A 376 2.06 -20.33 3.61
C LYS A 376 3.48 -19.82 3.83
N VAL A 377 3.62 -18.71 4.53
CA VAL A 377 4.90 -18.11 4.91
C VAL A 377 4.91 -17.76 6.39
N ASP A 378 6.10 -17.73 6.97
CA ASP A 378 6.34 -17.19 8.30
C ASP A 378 6.42 -15.64 8.30
N ASP A 379 6.79 -15.03 9.40
CA ASP A 379 6.91 -13.57 9.52
C ASP A 379 8.11 -13.00 8.76
N TYR A 380 9.10 -13.84 8.45
CA TYR A 380 10.26 -13.50 7.61
C TYR A 380 9.95 -13.60 6.12
N GLN A 381 8.73 -13.96 5.73
CA GLN A 381 8.25 -14.26 4.39
C GLN A 381 8.83 -15.56 3.81
N GLU A 382 9.48 -16.41 4.62
CA GLU A 382 10.02 -17.69 4.18
C GLU A 382 8.90 -18.73 4.08
N THR A 383 8.98 -19.58 3.06
CA THR A 383 8.04 -20.69 2.83
C THR A 383 8.45 -21.92 3.65
N SER A 384 7.74 -23.05 3.47
CA SER A 384 8.15 -24.34 4.02
C SER A 384 9.47 -24.88 3.46
N ILE A 385 10.04 -24.25 2.42
CA ILE A 385 11.30 -24.62 1.78
C ILE A 385 12.33 -23.53 2.11
N SER A 386 13.39 -23.90 2.84
CA SER A 386 14.41 -22.93 3.28
C SER A 386 15.09 -22.20 2.11
N GLY A 387 15.23 -20.88 2.25
CA GLY A 387 15.78 -19.97 1.25
C GLY A 387 14.84 -19.74 0.07
N ILE A 388 13.55 -20.07 0.21
CA ILE A 388 12.50 -19.70 -0.73
C ILE A 388 11.47 -18.84 0.01
N TYR A 389 11.31 -17.60 -0.44
CA TYR A 389 10.43 -16.59 0.15
C TYR A 389 9.26 -16.29 -0.79
N ALA A 390 8.10 -15.93 -0.25
CA ALA A 390 6.91 -15.66 -1.06
C ALA A 390 6.17 -14.38 -0.61
N PRO A 391 6.70 -13.18 -0.92
CA PRO A 391 6.08 -11.91 -0.56
C PRO A 391 4.95 -11.52 -1.53
N GLY A 392 4.01 -10.71 -1.04
CA GLY A 392 2.93 -10.11 -1.81
C GLY A 392 1.70 -11.00 -1.95
N ASP A 393 0.89 -10.75 -3.00
CA ASP A 393 -0.42 -11.38 -3.18
C ASP A 393 -0.39 -12.91 -3.18
N VAL A 394 0.74 -13.51 -3.56
CA VAL A 394 0.89 -14.95 -3.65
C VAL A 394 0.71 -15.66 -2.30
N ASN A 395 1.04 -15.00 -1.18
CA ASN A 395 0.81 -15.51 0.17
C ASN A 395 -0.56 -15.13 0.75
N GLY A 396 -1.26 -14.17 0.12
CA GLY A 396 -2.61 -13.75 0.46
C GLY A 396 -2.80 -13.13 1.84
N ARG A 397 -1.73 -12.74 2.55
CA ARG A 397 -1.81 -12.07 3.86
C ARG A 397 -2.45 -10.68 3.74
N LYS A 398 -1.95 -9.85 2.83
CA LYS A 398 -2.48 -8.51 2.49
C LYS A 398 -2.28 -8.28 0.99
N MET A 399 -3.35 -8.34 0.19
CA MET A 399 -3.30 -8.13 -1.27
C MET A 399 -3.38 -6.64 -1.62
N LEU A 400 -2.38 -5.88 -1.16
CA LEU A 400 -2.24 -4.43 -1.38
C LEU A 400 -0.82 -4.13 -1.86
N ALA A 401 -0.68 -3.22 -2.82
CA ALA A 401 0.62 -2.93 -3.45
C ALA A 401 1.68 -2.46 -2.44
N HIS A 402 1.33 -1.57 -1.52
CA HIS A 402 2.24 -1.06 -0.49
C HIS A 402 2.60 -2.13 0.57
N ALA A 403 1.69 -3.04 0.90
CA ALA A 403 2.02 -4.21 1.71
C ALA A 403 2.98 -5.14 0.97
N ALA A 404 2.77 -5.32 -0.35
CA ALA A 404 3.67 -6.11 -1.19
C ALA A 404 5.07 -5.49 -1.28
N TYR A 405 5.19 -4.15 -1.32
CA TYR A 405 6.47 -3.44 -1.24
C TYR A 405 7.21 -3.83 0.05
N ARG A 406 6.55 -3.68 1.20
CA ARG A 406 7.15 -3.98 2.50
C ARG A 406 7.52 -5.47 2.63
N MET A 407 6.63 -6.38 2.22
CA MET A 407 6.93 -7.81 2.22
C MET A 407 8.12 -8.15 1.30
N GLY A 408 8.20 -7.53 0.11
CA GLY A 408 9.29 -7.70 -0.84
C GLY A 408 10.63 -7.22 -0.30
N GLU A 409 10.65 -6.05 0.34
CA GLU A 409 11.83 -5.49 1.01
C GLU A 409 12.34 -6.45 2.11
N VAL A 410 11.44 -6.86 3.02
CA VAL A 410 11.78 -7.79 4.11
C VAL A 410 12.27 -9.15 3.57
N ALA A 411 11.63 -9.69 2.53
CA ALA A 411 12.06 -10.94 1.92
C ALA A 411 13.47 -10.82 1.31
N ALA A 412 13.80 -9.69 0.67
CA ALA A 412 15.12 -9.46 0.12
C ALA A 412 16.20 -9.31 1.21
N GLU A 413 15.91 -8.57 2.29
CA GLU A 413 16.80 -8.43 3.43
C GLU A 413 17.09 -9.80 4.06
N ASN A 414 16.06 -10.61 4.27
CA ASN A 414 16.19 -11.96 4.83
C ASN A 414 16.93 -12.92 3.86
N ALA A 415 16.73 -12.78 2.57
CA ALA A 415 17.44 -13.58 1.57
C ALA A 415 18.94 -13.27 1.53
N ILE A 416 19.34 -12.01 1.76
CA ILE A 416 20.76 -11.58 1.71
C ILE A 416 21.48 -11.74 3.05
N TRP A 417 20.80 -11.45 4.17
CA TRP A 417 21.41 -11.41 5.50
C TRP A 417 21.05 -12.61 6.40
N GLY A 418 20.12 -13.46 5.96
CA GLY A 418 19.46 -14.45 6.82
C GLY A 418 18.19 -13.86 7.45
N ASN A 419 17.42 -14.66 8.13
CA ASN A 419 16.11 -14.29 8.69
C ASN A 419 16.24 -13.33 9.88
N VAL A 420 16.50 -12.04 9.61
CA VAL A 420 16.74 -10.99 10.62
C VAL A 420 15.56 -10.02 10.76
N ARG A 421 14.66 -9.91 9.76
CA ARG A 421 13.54 -8.97 9.80
C ARG A 421 12.19 -9.62 9.63
N LYS A 422 11.21 -9.20 10.44
CA LYS A 422 9.81 -9.58 10.31
C LYS A 422 9.01 -8.52 9.57
N ALA A 423 8.04 -8.95 8.77
CA ALA A 423 7.08 -8.05 8.14
C ALA A 423 5.91 -7.78 9.09
N ASN A 424 5.91 -6.62 9.75
CA ASN A 424 4.71 -6.15 10.44
C ASN A 424 3.70 -5.63 9.42
N LEU A 425 2.50 -6.21 9.41
CA LEU A 425 1.39 -5.82 8.52
C LEU A 425 0.15 -5.38 9.31
N LYS A 426 0.27 -5.23 10.64
CA LYS A 426 -0.86 -4.94 11.55
C LYS A 426 -1.54 -3.62 11.16
N TYR A 427 -0.76 -2.58 10.95
CA TYR A 427 -1.25 -1.23 10.68
C TYR A 427 -1.12 -0.83 9.21
N THR A 428 -1.29 -1.80 8.29
CA THR A 428 -1.33 -1.54 6.85
C THR A 428 -2.58 -0.74 6.51
N PRO A 429 -2.46 0.49 5.97
CA PRO A 429 -3.62 1.27 5.56
C PRO A 429 -4.29 0.67 4.34
N ALA A 430 -5.59 0.88 4.18
CA ALA A 430 -6.35 0.50 2.99
C ALA A 430 -7.22 1.68 2.54
N ALA A 431 -7.36 1.87 1.23
CA ALA A 431 -8.15 2.95 0.67
C ALA A 431 -9.02 2.50 -0.51
N VAL A 432 -10.15 3.18 -0.70
CA VAL A 432 -11.06 3.09 -1.84
C VAL A 432 -11.17 4.50 -2.43
N TYR A 433 -10.80 4.64 -3.69
CA TYR A 433 -10.66 5.94 -4.35
C TYR A 433 -11.96 6.39 -5.03
N THR A 434 -13.05 6.27 -4.28
CA THR A 434 -14.33 6.86 -4.66
C THR A 434 -14.33 8.37 -4.42
N HIS A 435 -15.43 9.05 -4.71
CA HIS A 435 -15.64 10.45 -4.35
C HIS A 435 -16.95 10.59 -3.57
N PRO A 436 -16.88 10.77 -2.22
CA PRO A 436 -15.70 10.90 -1.35
C PRO A 436 -14.87 9.62 -1.28
N GLU A 437 -13.57 9.76 -0.97
CA GLU A 437 -12.68 8.64 -0.71
C GLU A 437 -13.03 7.92 0.58
N VAL A 438 -12.62 6.65 0.69
CA VAL A 438 -12.68 5.88 1.93
C VAL A 438 -11.31 5.37 2.29
N ALA A 439 -10.95 5.42 3.56
CA ALA A 439 -9.71 4.81 4.04
C ALA A 439 -9.85 4.23 5.45
N MET A 440 -9.02 3.24 5.77
CA MET A 440 -8.93 2.67 7.12
C MET A 440 -7.50 2.25 7.45
N CYS A 441 -7.17 2.26 8.74
CA CYS A 441 -6.01 1.63 9.32
C CYS A 441 -6.41 0.96 10.63
N GLY A 442 -5.85 -0.22 10.93
CA GLY A 442 -6.21 -1.01 12.11
C GLY A 442 -7.46 -1.86 11.92
N ILE A 443 -8.22 -2.07 13.00
CA ILE A 443 -9.40 -2.95 13.04
C ILE A 443 -10.70 -2.15 13.10
N THR A 444 -11.80 -2.75 12.62
CA THR A 444 -13.14 -2.11 12.67
C THR A 444 -13.67 -2.06 14.10
N GLU A 445 -14.67 -1.19 14.35
CA GLU A 445 -15.35 -1.16 15.64
C GLU A 445 -15.96 -2.52 16.01
N GLU A 446 -16.54 -3.24 15.03
CA GLU A 446 -17.09 -4.57 15.26
C GLU A 446 -16.02 -5.55 15.78
N GLN A 447 -14.84 -5.56 15.15
CA GLN A 447 -13.69 -6.38 15.57
C GLN A 447 -13.14 -5.93 16.92
N ALA A 448 -12.95 -4.62 17.13
CA ALA A 448 -12.44 -4.08 18.38
C ALA A 448 -13.34 -4.43 19.56
N ARG A 449 -14.67 -4.33 19.43
CA ARG A 449 -15.61 -4.76 20.47
C ARG A 449 -15.56 -6.26 20.75
N GLN A 450 -15.31 -7.05 19.73
CA GLN A 450 -15.18 -8.51 19.89
C GLN A 450 -13.87 -8.90 20.59
N GLU A 451 -12.75 -8.24 20.27
CA GLU A 451 -11.42 -8.58 20.77
C GLU A 451 -11.12 -7.94 22.14
N TYR A 452 -11.50 -6.67 22.33
CA TYR A 452 -11.19 -5.87 23.53
C TYR A 452 -12.39 -5.68 24.47
N GLY A 453 -13.61 -5.95 24.00
CA GLY A 453 -14.85 -5.78 24.77
C GLY A 453 -15.24 -4.32 24.93
N ASN A 454 -14.60 -3.59 25.86
CA ASN A 454 -14.88 -2.18 26.11
C ASN A 454 -13.97 -1.27 25.28
N VAL A 455 -14.57 -0.53 24.34
CA VAL A 455 -13.85 0.41 23.47
C VAL A 455 -14.53 1.77 23.51
N LEU A 456 -13.72 2.82 23.34
CA LEU A 456 -14.16 4.19 23.14
C LEU A 456 -14.24 4.47 21.64
N VAL A 457 -15.21 5.28 21.24
CA VAL A 457 -15.39 5.70 19.85
C VAL A 457 -15.53 7.20 19.78
N GLY A 458 -14.63 7.82 19.03
CA GLY A 458 -14.69 9.24 18.67
C GLY A 458 -15.07 9.39 17.20
N LYS A 459 -15.84 10.44 16.88
CA LYS A 459 -16.29 10.70 15.52
C LYS A 459 -16.41 12.20 15.27
N SER A 460 -15.89 12.67 14.13
CA SER A 460 -16.07 14.05 13.69
C SER A 460 -16.46 14.12 12.21
N SER A 461 -17.35 15.05 11.87
CA SER A 461 -17.92 15.19 10.53
C SER A 461 -17.20 16.29 9.74
N PHE A 462 -16.96 16.05 8.44
CA PHE A 462 -16.47 17.07 7.51
C PHE A 462 -17.45 18.25 7.33
N SER A 463 -18.73 18.10 7.69
CA SER A 463 -19.72 19.18 7.61
C SER A 463 -19.43 20.37 8.52
N GLY A 464 -18.60 20.18 9.55
CA GLY A 464 -18.11 21.25 10.44
C GLY A 464 -16.73 21.80 10.07
N ASN A 465 -16.06 21.21 9.07
CA ASN A 465 -14.70 21.60 8.70
C ASN A 465 -14.68 22.70 7.64
N GLY A 466 -14.01 23.82 7.96
CA GLY A 466 -13.97 25.00 7.09
C GLY A 466 -13.36 24.73 5.71
N ARG A 467 -12.30 23.90 5.63
CA ARG A 467 -11.67 23.51 4.37
C ARG A 467 -12.63 22.67 3.51
N ALA A 468 -13.33 21.71 4.10
CA ALA A 468 -14.27 20.84 3.41
C ALA A 468 -15.47 21.63 2.86
N ILE A 469 -16.00 22.57 3.64
CA ILE A 469 -17.08 23.45 3.20
C ILE A 469 -16.61 24.34 2.04
N ALA A 470 -15.43 24.98 2.15
CA ALA A 470 -14.86 25.82 1.10
C ALA A 470 -14.61 25.05 -0.20
N SER A 471 -14.26 23.76 -0.12
CA SER A 471 -14.03 22.88 -1.27
C SER A 471 -15.32 22.27 -1.84
N ASN A 472 -16.48 22.40 -1.17
CA ASN A 472 -17.73 21.70 -1.47
C ASN A 472 -17.63 20.16 -1.32
N GLU A 473 -16.82 19.72 -0.35
CA GLU A 473 -16.51 18.32 -0.06
C GLU A 473 -16.84 17.95 1.39
N ALA A 474 -17.90 18.54 1.94
CA ALA A 474 -18.27 18.43 3.35
C ALA A 474 -19.01 17.12 3.70
N GLN A 475 -18.96 16.10 2.83
CA GLN A 475 -19.57 14.79 3.05
C GLN A 475 -18.63 13.86 3.80
N GLY A 476 -19.22 13.08 4.73
CA GLY A 476 -18.50 12.03 5.43
C GLY A 476 -18.00 12.43 6.82
N PHE A 477 -17.10 11.60 7.34
CA PHE A 477 -16.62 11.71 8.72
C PHE A 477 -15.30 10.95 8.91
N VAL A 478 -14.62 11.26 10.02
CA VAL A 478 -13.56 10.45 10.60
C VAL A 478 -14.10 9.75 11.84
N LYS A 479 -13.80 8.45 11.99
CA LYS A 479 -14.15 7.62 13.15
C LYS A 479 -12.88 7.00 13.71
N VAL A 480 -12.67 7.13 15.00
CA VAL A 480 -11.55 6.57 15.76
C VAL A 480 -12.09 5.56 16.76
N VAL A 481 -11.47 4.40 16.83
CA VAL A 481 -11.76 3.36 17.81
C VAL A 481 -10.53 3.19 18.70
N ALA A 482 -10.69 3.31 20.00
CA ALA A 482 -9.61 3.20 20.97
C ALA A 482 -9.98 2.24 22.11
N ASP A 483 -8.96 1.63 22.72
CA ASP A 483 -9.10 0.90 23.96
C ASP A 483 -9.52 1.84 25.10
N ALA A 484 -10.43 1.35 25.95
CA ALA A 484 -10.99 2.17 27.04
C ALA A 484 -10.07 2.33 28.26
N LYS A 485 -8.97 1.57 28.34
CA LYS A 485 -8.08 1.57 29.48
C LYS A 485 -6.82 2.41 29.28
N TYR A 486 -6.20 2.25 28.13
CA TYR A 486 -4.92 2.90 27.82
C TYR A 486 -5.03 3.93 26.71
N HIS A 487 -6.20 4.06 26.09
CA HIS A 487 -6.49 4.93 24.95
C HIS A 487 -5.61 4.60 23.72
N GLU A 488 -5.14 3.33 23.62
CA GLU A 488 -4.46 2.83 22.43
C GLU A 488 -5.42 2.93 21.23
N ILE A 489 -4.91 3.42 20.11
CA ILE A 489 -5.71 3.55 18.89
C ILE A 489 -5.76 2.18 18.21
N LEU A 490 -6.94 1.58 18.17
CA LEU A 490 -7.19 0.27 17.57
C LEU A 490 -7.57 0.35 16.10
N GLY A 491 -8.19 1.46 15.69
CA GLY A 491 -8.59 1.68 14.31
C GLY A 491 -9.00 3.11 14.01
N VAL A 492 -8.68 3.54 12.79
CA VAL A 492 -9.11 4.82 12.23
C VAL A 492 -9.79 4.57 10.89
N HIS A 493 -10.97 5.16 10.70
CA HIS A 493 -11.83 4.96 9.54
C HIS A 493 -12.29 6.32 9.02
N ILE A 494 -12.07 6.55 7.74
CA ILE A 494 -12.35 7.84 7.09
C ILE A 494 -13.25 7.61 5.90
N ILE A 495 -14.29 8.41 5.77
CA ILE A 495 -15.00 8.64 4.51
C ILE A 495 -15.05 10.15 4.31
N GLY A 496 -14.41 10.67 3.26
CA GLY A 496 -14.31 12.11 3.05
C GLY A 496 -13.25 12.48 2.03
N PRO A 497 -12.98 13.79 1.87
CA PRO A 497 -11.91 14.26 0.98
C PRO A 497 -10.54 13.84 1.50
N ALA A 498 -9.63 13.53 0.59
CA ALA A 498 -8.23 13.19 0.88
C ALA A 498 -8.05 12.04 1.91
N ALA A 499 -9.03 11.14 2.04
CA ALA A 499 -8.97 10.07 3.03
C ALA A 499 -7.76 9.14 2.82
N ALA A 500 -7.38 8.88 1.56
CA ALA A 500 -6.22 8.07 1.20
C ALA A 500 -4.88 8.71 1.62
N GLU A 501 -4.81 10.05 1.68
CA GLU A 501 -3.64 10.77 2.18
C GLU A 501 -3.65 10.84 3.71
N MET A 502 -4.78 11.21 4.31
CA MET A 502 -4.93 11.38 5.75
C MET A 502 -4.68 10.09 6.54
N ILE A 503 -5.04 8.92 6.01
CA ILE A 503 -4.89 7.64 6.70
C ILE A 503 -3.43 7.27 6.97
N ASN A 504 -2.47 7.86 6.25
CA ASN A 504 -1.04 7.62 6.47
C ASN A 504 -0.57 8.20 7.81
N GLU A 505 -1.19 9.30 8.28
CA GLU A 505 -0.98 9.82 9.63
C GLU A 505 -1.40 8.77 10.67
N ALA A 506 -2.60 8.19 10.53
CA ALA A 506 -3.07 7.14 11.43
C ALA A 506 -2.14 5.92 11.43
N SER A 507 -1.67 5.47 10.25
CA SER A 507 -0.72 4.36 10.15
C SER A 507 0.58 4.65 10.90
N THR A 508 1.12 5.87 10.75
CA THR A 508 2.35 6.30 11.45
C THR A 508 2.16 6.34 12.96
N ILE A 509 1.04 6.88 13.42
CA ILE A 509 0.68 6.97 14.84
C ILE A 509 0.58 5.58 15.46
N MET A 510 -0.16 4.68 14.83
CA MET A 510 -0.41 3.33 15.33
C MET A 510 0.84 2.45 15.30
N GLU A 511 1.71 2.59 14.29
CA GLU A 511 2.99 1.86 14.21
C GLU A 511 3.98 2.31 15.30
N ASN A 512 3.87 3.55 15.79
CA ASN A 512 4.69 4.09 16.88
C ASN A 512 3.98 4.02 18.25
N GLU A 513 2.86 3.30 18.35
CA GLU A 513 2.13 3.02 19.60
C GLU A 513 1.73 4.28 20.37
N LEU A 514 1.47 5.41 19.65
CA LEU A 514 0.97 6.62 20.27
C LEU A 514 -0.49 6.45 20.66
N THR A 515 -0.85 6.97 21.85
CA THR A 515 -2.23 6.97 22.35
C THR A 515 -2.97 8.26 21.98
N VAL A 516 -4.28 8.28 22.22
CA VAL A 516 -5.09 9.49 22.02
C VAL A 516 -4.54 10.66 22.84
N ASP A 517 -4.06 10.42 24.06
CA ASP A 517 -3.58 11.46 24.97
C ASP A 517 -2.33 12.20 24.46
N GLU A 518 -1.41 11.50 23.75
CA GLU A 518 -0.27 12.14 23.09
C GLU A 518 -0.70 12.96 21.88
N LEU A 519 -1.66 12.46 21.11
CA LEU A 519 -2.12 13.14 19.90
C LEU A 519 -2.78 14.48 20.18
N LEU A 520 -3.49 14.60 21.29
CA LEU A 520 -4.13 15.87 21.67
C LEU A 520 -3.14 17.00 22.00
N ARG A 521 -1.84 16.68 22.09
CA ARG A 521 -0.77 17.69 22.21
C ARG A 521 -0.26 18.19 20.86
N SER A 522 -0.60 17.49 19.76
CA SER A 522 -0.15 17.84 18.43
C SER A 522 -0.94 19.00 17.86
N ILE A 523 -0.30 19.84 17.06
CA ILE A 523 -0.93 20.97 16.37
C ILE A 523 -1.17 20.59 14.92
N HIS A 524 -2.45 20.59 14.51
CA HIS A 524 -2.81 20.41 13.10
C HIS A 524 -2.87 21.77 12.39
N GLY A 525 -2.40 21.79 11.13
CA GLY A 525 -2.42 23.01 10.32
C GLY A 525 -3.84 23.47 9.98
N HIS A 526 -4.08 24.78 9.96
CA HIS A 526 -5.37 25.37 9.58
C HIS A 526 -5.23 26.22 8.31
N PRO A 527 -6.17 26.13 7.33
CA PRO A 527 -7.29 25.20 7.22
C PRO A 527 -6.90 23.91 6.47
N THR A 528 -7.16 22.77 7.05
CA THR A 528 -6.88 21.45 6.46
C THR A 528 -8.03 20.47 6.68
N PHE A 529 -8.06 19.37 5.89
CA PHE A 529 -8.97 18.26 6.15
C PHE A 529 -8.55 17.46 7.39
N SER A 530 -7.26 17.41 7.71
CA SER A 530 -6.71 16.66 8.86
C SER A 530 -7.21 17.18 10.22
N GLU A 531 -7.70 18.42 10.31
CA GLU A 531 -8.34 18.94 11.54
C GLU A 531 -9.54 18.06 11.97
N VAL A 532 -10.21 17.38 11.02
CA VAL A 532 -11.32 16.46 11.35
C VAL A 532 -10.80 15.20 12.05
N MET A 533 -9.57 14.77 11.75
CA MET A 533 -8.93 13.67 12.50
C MET A 533 -8.65 14.07 13.94
N TYR A 534 -8.06 15.26 14.16
CA TYR A 534 -7.82 15.78 15.50
C TYR A 534 -9.12 15.83 16.33
N GLU A 535 -10.19 16.38 15.77
CA GLU A 535 -11.49 16.43 16.44
C GLU A 535 -12.06 15.04 16.73
N ALA A 536 -11.84 14.07 15.85
CA ALA A 536 -12.27 12.68 16.07
C ALA A 536 -11.45 12.01 17.20
N PHE A 537 -10.13 12.28 17.30
CA PHE A 537 -9.32 11.84 18.43
C PHE A 537 -9.79 12.50 19.73
N ALA A 538 -10.03 13.80 19.73
CA ALA A 538 -10.55 14.52 20.90
C ALA A 538 -11.94 14.02 21.34
N ASP A 539 -12.80 13.64 20.38
CA ASP A 539 -14.13 13.09 20.67
C ASP A 539 -14.07 11.72 21.36
N VAL A 540 -12.98 10.95 21.23
CA VAL A 540 -12.78 9.70 21.98
C VAL A 540 -12.85 9.97 23.48
N LEU A 541 -12.25 11.06 23.96
CA LEU A 541 -12.22 11.47 25.36
C LEU A 541 -13.34 12.46 25.72
N GLY A 542 -14.18 12.86 24.76
CA GLY A 542 -15.24 13.85 24.96
C GLY A 542 -14.72 15.29 25.01
N GLU A 543 -13.54 15.56 24.45
CA GLU A 543 -12.84 16.86 24.45
C GLU A 543 -12.94 17.60 23.11
N ALA A 544 -13.65 17.06 22.11
CA ALA A 544 -13.86 17.72 20.83
C ALA A 544 -14.56 19.07 20.99
N ILE A 545 -14.01 20.11 20.36
CA ILE A 545 -14.53 21.49 20.45
C ILE A 545 -15.60 21.76 19.38
N HIS A 546 -15.39 21.24 18.16
CA HIS A 546 -16.27 21.48 17.02
C HIS A 546 -17.38 20.42 16.87
N ASN A 547 -17.47 19.47 17.79
CA ASN A 547 -18.57 18.52 17.85
C ASN A 547 -19.66 18.96 18.83
N PRO A 548 -20.94 18.69 18.54
CA PRO A 548 -21.99 18.88 19.55
C PRO A 548 -21.72 18.02 20.79
N PRO A 549 -22.00 18.52 22.01
CA PRO A 549 -21.79 17.73 23.22
C PRO A 549 -22.61 16.44 23.18
N LYS A 550 -21.97 15.33 23.53
CA LYS A 550 -22.67 14.03 23.66
C LYS A 550 -23.76 14.18 24.74
N ARG A 551 -25.02 13.88 24.40
CA ARG A 551 -26.10 13.80 25.40
C ARG A 551 -25.71 12.75 26.43
N ARG A 552 -25.55 13.18 27.69
CA ARG A 552 -25.27 12.31 28.83
C ARG A 552 -26.46 11.40 29.12
#